data_768868723dd6cc19d729bae0acd71b65
#
_entry.id   768868723dd6cc19d729bae0acd71b65
#
_cell.length_a   1.000
_cell.length_b   1.000
_cell.length_c   1.000
_cell.angle_alpha   90.00
_cell.angle_beta   90.00
_cell.angle_gamma   90.00
#
_symmetry.space_group_name_H-M   'P 1'
#
loop_
_entity.id
_entity.type
_entity.pdbx_description
1 polymer ?
#
loop_
_entity_poly.entity_id
_entity_poly.type
_entity_poly.pdbx_seq_one_letter_code
_entity_poly.pdbx_strand_id
1 'polypeptide(L)'
;GVLDSTTPVKDCHGLARDRAGHLILLTNHTANNVIVYDRQGRLVHKWGTRFPGAHGLSLVTEGPREVLFITDLATHRVVKTTLDGTTLDEWLWPEATGKYDKADQYRPSWTLHLPNGEFYVLDGYGRDYIVHYGADGKFRRIFGGAEGGITHWGPHAGMIDLPARRSFAAHRYERPT
;
A
#
# COMPACT_ATOMS: atom_id res chain seq x y z
N GLY A 1 16.95 -11.49 10.50
CA GLY A 1 17.30 -10.46 11.47
C GLY A 1 16.93 -10.92 12.87
N VAL A 2 17.74 -10.61 13.84
CA VAL A 2 17.38 -10.83 15.23
C VAL A 2 16.38 -9.73 15.62
N LEU A 3 15.18 -10.10 16.05
CA LEU A 3 14.24 -9.17 16.66
C LEU A 3 14.87 -8.69 17.98
N ASP A 4 15.16 -7.44 18.07
CA ASP A 4 15.67 -6.81 19.29
C ASP A 4 14.77 -5.67 19.73
N SER A 5 14.98 -5.19 20.96
CA SER A 5 14.19 -4.09 21.53
C SER A 5 14.36 -2.76 20.78
N THR A 6 15.36 -2.64 19.91
CA THR A 6 15.62 -1.41 19.14
C THR A 6 14.84 -1.35 17.83
N THR A 7 14.34 -2.51 17.35
CA THR A 7 13.53 -2.64 16.13
C THR A 7 12.22 -3.39 16.41
N PRO A 8 11.36 -2.88 17.32
CA PRO A 8 10.12 -3.55 17.61
C PRO A 8 9.23 -3.58 16.37
N VAL A 9 8.59 -4.72 16.15
CA VAL A 9 7.61 -4.96 15.11
C VAL A 9 6.29 -5.40 15.71
N LYS A 10 5.21 -5.20 14.94
CA LYS A 10 3.89 -5.74 15.25
C LYS A 10 3.43 -6.52 14.02
N ASP A 11 2.33 -6.12 13.38
CA ASP A 11 1.91 -6.78 12.15
C ASP A 11 2.80 -6.31 10.98
N CYS A 12 3.36 -7.27 10.23
CA CYS A 12 4.25 -7.02 9.10
C CYS A 12 3.59 -7.55 7.82
N HIS A 13 3.09 -6.65 6.98
CA HIS A 13 2.37 -7.03 5.76
C HIS A 13 3.09 -6.65 4.47
N GLY A 14 4.12 -5.82 4.54
CA GLY A 14 4.86 -5.33 3.38
C GLY A 14 6.35 -5.68 3.44
N LEU A 15 6.86 -6.23 2.34
CA LEU A 15 8.29 -6.48 2.14
C LEU A 15 8.67 -6.11 0.70
N ALA A 16 9.71 -5.31 0.55
CA ALA A 16 10.26 -4.93 -0.74
C ALA A 16 11.78 -5.05 -0.76
N ARG A 17 12.38 -5.06 -1.94
CA ARG A 17 13.84 -5.05 -2.12
C ARG A 17 14.23 -3.92 -3.06
N ASP A 18 15.08 -3.01 -2.60
CA ASP A 18 15.60 -1.91 -3.41
C ASP A 18 16.69 -2.36 -4.40
N ARG A 19 17.11 -1.43 -5.28
CA ARG A 19 18.18 -1.68 -6.27
C ARG A 19 19.52 -2.01 -5.63
N ALA A 20 19.80 -1.49 -4.43
CA ALA A 20 21.03 -1.81 -3.68
C ALA A 20 20.98 -3.21 -3.07
N GLY A 21 19.80 -3.82 -3.06
CA GLY A 21 19.53 -5.15 -2.53
C GLY A 21 19.19 -5.16 -1.05
N HIS A 22 18.85 -4.00 -0.47
CA HIS A 22 18.33 -3.94 0.89
C HIS A 22 16.90 -4.50 0.94
N LEU A 23 16.56 -5.11 2.06
CA LEU A 23 15.20 -5.54 2.37
C LEU A 23 14.50 -4.47 3.18
N ILE A 24 13.36 -3.99 2.69
CA ILE A 24 12.53 -2.96 3.30
C ILE A 24 11.31 -3.64 3.89
N LEU A 25 11.20 -3.67 5.20
CA LEU A 25 10.09 -4.26 5.94
C LEU A 25 9.14 -3.15 6.40
N LEU A 26 7.85 -3.32 6.15
CA LEU A 26 6.78 -2.45 6.67
C LEU A 26 6.10 -3.13 7.86
N THR A 27 5.93 -2.39 8.95
CA THR A 27 5.18 -2.81 10.14
C THR A 27 4.28 -1.66 10.64
N ASN A 28 3.17 -2.00 11.28
CA ASN A 28 2.30 -1.01 11.92
C ASN A 28 2.74 -0.62 13.34
N HIS A 29 3.95 -1.00 13.77
CA HIS A 29 4.52 -0.56 15.04
C HIS A 29 5.01 0.89 14.93
N THR A 30 4.41 1.79 15.71
CA THR A 30 4.65 3.24 15.61
C THR A 30 5.98 3.76 16.19
N ALA A 31 6.83 2.89 16.73
CA ALA A 31 8.21 3.28 17.03
C ALA A 31 9.09 3.31 15.77
N ASN A 32 8.75 2.49 14.77
CA ASN A 32 9.39 2.44 13.46
C ASN A 32 8.49 1.68 12.47
N ASN A 33 7.87 2.38 11.55
CA ASN A 33 6.99 1.74 10.57
C ASN A 33 7.79 1.04 9.44
N VAL A 34 8.97 1.55 9.12
CA VAL A 34 9.84 1.00 8.07
C VAL A 34 11.20 0.66 8.65
N ILE A 35 11.64 -0.56 8.41
CA ILE A 35 12.94 -1.08 8.84
C ILE A 35 13.68 -1.59 7.62
N VAL A 36 14.90 -1.13 7.42
CA VAL A 36 15.73 -1.47 6.26
C VAL A 36 16.92 -2.30 6.70
N TYR A 37 17.06 -3.47 6.10
CA TYR A 37 18.16 -4.41 6.35
C TYR A 37 19.01 -4.59 5.10
N ASP A 38 20.31 -4.82 5.29
CA ASP A 38 21.20 -5.25 4.22
C ASP A 38 20.97 -6.74 3.87
N ARG A 39 21.70 -7.23 2.85
CA ARG A 39 21.62 -8.64 2.41
C ARG A 39 22.05 -9.64 3.47
N GLN A 40 22.80 -9.23 4.48
CA GLN A 40 23.25 -10.02 5.61
C GLN A 40 22.27 -9.97 6.81
N GLY A 41 21.17 -9.20 6.65
CA GLY A 41 20.16 -9.02 7.69
C GLY A 41 20.57 -8.04 8.79
N ARG A 42 21.59 -7.22 8.57
CA ARG A 42 22.01 -6.17 9.50
C ARG A 42 21.14 -4.92 9.28
N LEU A 43 20.77 -4.27 10.36
CA LEU A 43 20.01 -3.02 10.31
C LEU A 43 20.83 -1.94 9.60
N VAL A 44 20.24 -1.33 8.55
CA VAL A 44 20.80 -0.19 7.82
C VAL A 44 20.24 1.09 8.42
N HIS A 45 18.91 1.23 8.44
CA HIS A 45 18.21 2.32 9.09
C HIS A 45 16.73 1.96 9.34
N LYS A 46 16.03 2.81 10.08
CA LYS A 46 14.59 2.68 10.37
C LYS A 46 13.95 4.05 10.52
N TRP A 47 12.66 4.14 10.19
CA TRP A 47 11.92 5.39 10.27
C TRP A 47 10.41 5.15 10.33
N GLY A 48 9.66 6.23 10.53
CA GLY A 48 8.20 6.26 10.48
C GLY A 48 7.56 5.99 11.84
N THR A 49 6.64 6.89 12.21
CA THR A 49 5.90 6.83 13.48
C THR A 49 4.42 7.11 13.30
N ARG A 50 3.97 7.31 12.04
CA ARG A 50 2.66 7.87 11.73
C ARG A 50 1.76 6.96 10.89
N PHE A 51 2.12 5.67 10.80
CA PHE A 51 1.36 4.67 10.06
C PHE A 51 0.87 3.56 11.02
N PRO A 52 -0.11 3.86 11.91
CA PRO A 52 -0.60 2.89 12.90
C PRO A 52 -1.35 1.71 12.27
N GLY A 53 -1.84 1.87 11.05
CA GLY A 53 -2.48 0.84 10.25
C GLY A 53 -1.68 0.45 9.01
N ALA A 54 -0.35 0.62 9.01
CA ALA A 54 0.51 0.28 7.88
C ALA A 54 0.25 -1.15 7.39
N HIS A 55 -0.07 -1.30 6.09
CA HIS A 55 -0.45 -2.59 5.51
C HIS A 55 0.25 -2.88 4.20
N GLY A 56 -0.09 -2.22 3.10
CA GLY A 56 0.54 -2.43 1.80
C GLY A 56 1.83 -1.63 1.63
N LEU A 57 2.83 -2.25 1.01
CA LEU A 57 4.09 -1.62 0.63
C LEU A 57 4.38 -1.93 -0.84
N SER A 58 4.44 -0.90 -1.67
CA SER A 58 4.91 -1.01 -3.05
C SER A 58 6.17 -0.19 -3.24
N LEU A 59 7.22 -0.80 -3.77
CA LEU A 59 8.43 -0.11 -4.20
C LEU A 59 8.30 0.18 -5.70
N VAL A 60 8.40 1.44 -6.07
CA VAL A 60 8.20 1.90 -7.45
C VAL A 60 9.44 2.65 -7.93
N THR A 61 9.83 2.35 -9.16
CA THR A 61 10.91 3.07 -9.83
C THR A 61 10.33 4.21 -10.66
N GLU A 62 10.72 5.44 -10.34
CA GLU A 62 10.35 6.65 -11.08
C GLU A 62 11.61 7.34 -11.64
N GLY A 63 11.93 7.05 -12.90
CA GLY A 63 13.17 7.50 -13.51
C GLY A 63 14.40 7.00 -12.73
N PRO A 64 15.26 7.89 -12.22
CA PRO A 64 16.44 7.50 -11.44
C PRO A 64 16.12 7.13 -9.97
N ARG A 65 14.92 7.42 -9.49
CA ARG A 65 14.55 7.28 -8.07
C ARG A 65 13.74 6.04 -7.82
N GLU A 66 13.85 5.52 -6.61
CA GLU A 66 12.93 4.56 -6.02
C GLU A 66 12.11 5.26 -4.94
N VAL A 67 10.82 4.98 -4.90
CA VAL A 67 9.87 5.54 -3.96
C VAL A 67 9.02 4.43 -3.35
N LEU A 68 8.51 4.66 -2.16
CA LEU A 68 7.59 3.76 -1.49
C LEU A 68 6.18 4.32 -1.55
N PHE A 69 5.21 3.45 -1.82
CA PHE A 69 3.80 3.70 -1.56
C PHE A 69 3.38 2.84 -0.38
N ILE A 70 2.86 3.48 0.65
CA ILE A 70 2.42 2.86 1.90
C ILE A 70 0.92 3.07 2.03
N THR A 71 0.16 1.99 2.18
CA THR A 71 -1.25 2.07 2.56
C THR A 71 -1.40 2.00 4.07
N ASP A 72 -2.31 2.81 4.63
CA ASP A 72 -2.59 2.83 6.06
C ASP A 72 -4.10 2.67 6.30
N LEU A 73 -4.47 1.54 6.89
CA LEU A 73 -5.86 1.17 7.19
C LEU A 73 -6.49 2.05 8.28
N ALA A 74 -5.69 2.53 9.23
CA ALA A 74 -6.18 3.26 10.39
C ALA A 74 -6.29 4.76 10.13
N THR A 75 -5.48 5.30 9.22
CA THR A 75 -5.54 6.72 8.83
C THR A 75 -6.19 6.95 7.47
N HIS A 76 -6.71 5.86 6.85
CA HIS A 76 -7.54 5.90 5.64
C HIS A 76 -6.88 6.60 4.46
N ARG A 77 -5.62 6.27 4.18
CA ARG A 77 -4.81 6.96 3.17
C ARG A 77 -3.75 6.08 2.53
N VAL A 78 -3.25 6.58 1.42
CA VAL A 78 -2.01 6.11 0.78
C VAL A 78 -0.99 7.24 0.83
N VAL A 79 0.25 6.94 1.18
CA VAL A 79 1.34 7.93 1.25
C VAL A 79 2.48 7.48 0.37
N LYS A 80 2.98 8.39 -0.47
CA LYS A 80 4.20 8.22 -1.25
C LYS A 80 5.37 8.86 -0.51
N THR A 81 6.45 8.11 -0.35
CA THR A 81 7.66 8.59 0.32
C THR A 81 8.92 8.27 -0.48
N THR A 82 10.00 8.97 -0.16
CA THR A 82 11.36 8.50 -0.48
C THR A 82 11.70 7.27 0.36
N LEU A 83 12.83 6.59 0.07
CA LEU A 83 13.27 5.42 0.86
C LEU A 83 13.66 5.79 2.29
N ASP A 84 14.00 7.06 2.57
CA ASP A 84 14.33 7.59 3.91
C ASP A 84 13.14 8.17 4.67
N GLY A 85 11.91 8.11 4.07
CA GLY A 85 10.67 8.49 4.74
C GLY A 85 10.21 9.93 4.52
N THR A 86 10.87 10.72 3.67
CA THR A 86 10.36 12.04 3.28
C THR A 86 9.08 11.86 2.46
N THR A 87 7.98 12.48 2.89
CA THR A 87 6.71 12.43 2.17
C THR A 87 6.79 13.25 0.89
N LEU A 88 6.38 12.63 -0.20
CA LEU A 88 6.32 13.22 -1.53
C LEU A 88 4.89 13.56 -1.94
N ASP A 89 3.92 12.70 -1.59
CA ASP A 89 2.52 12.88 -1.90
C ASP A 89 1.62 12.06 -0.96
N GLU A 90 0.33 12.37 -0.92
CA GLU A 90 -0.65 11.71 -0.06
C GLU A 90 -2.03 11.70 -0.69
N TRP A 91 -2.71 10.56 -0.67
CA TRP A 91 -4.07 10.36 -1.13
C TRP A 91 -4.94 9.93 0.04
N LEU A 92 -5.83 10.81 0.44
CA LEU A 92 -6.84 10.55 1.46
C LEU A 92 -7.99 9.73 0.86
N TRP A 93 -8.96 9.38 1.71
CA TRP A 93 -10.17 8.71 1.24
C TRP A 93 -10.86 9.55 0.14
N PRO A 94 -11.35 8.91 -0.94
CA PRO A 94 -11.85 9.62 -2.12
C PRO A 94 -13.28 10.13 -1.93
N GLU A 95 -13.48 11.10 -1.02
CA GLU A 95 -14.77 11.69 -0.64
C GLU A 95 -15.60 12.14 -1.84
N ALA A 96 -14.97 12.85 -2.78
CA ALA A 96 -15.64 13.41 -3.96
C ALA A 96 -16.29 12.36 -4.88
N THR A 97 -16.01 11.06 -4.68
CA THR A 97 -16.64 10.00 -5.46
C THR A 97 -18.07 9.68 -5.03
N GLY A 98 -18.48 10.10 -3.82
CA GLY A 98 -19.77 9.76 -3.22
C GLY A 98 -19.94 8.26 -2.91
N LYS A 99 -18.86 7.46 -2.96
CA LYS A 99 -18.89 6.02 -2.68
C LYS A 99 -18.69 5.69 -1.20
N TYR A 100 -18.24 6.65 -0.43
CA TYR A 100 -17.98 6.56 1.00
C TYR A 100 -18.71 7.69 1.71
N ASP A 101 -19.37 7.38 2.82
CA ASP A 101 -20.07 8.37 3.66
C ASP A 101 -19.14 9.04 4.66
N LYS A 102 -18.03 8.35 5.00
CA LYS A 102 -17.01 8.79 5.96
C LYS A 102 -15.68 8.09 5.74
N ALA A 103 -14.60 8.67 6.23
CA ALA A 103 -13.23 8.22 6.02
C ALA A 103 -12.99 6.75 6.47
N ASP A 104 -13.57 6.32 7.60
CA ASP A 104 -13.34 4.99 8.18
C ASP A 104 -13.89 3.82 7.32
N GLN A 105 -14.71 4.13 6.32
CA GLN A 105 -15.16 3.17 5.32
C GLN A 105 -14.12 2.90 4.22
N TYR A 106 -13.09 3.75 4.09
CA TYR A 106 -11.98 3.55 3.17
C TYR A 106 -10.77 2.99 3.94
N ARG A 107 -10.37 1.77 3.60
CA ARG A 107 -9.30 1.04 4.27
C ARG A 107 -8.39 0.38 3.24
N PRO A 108 -7.50 1.17 2.61
CA PRO A 108 -6.70 0.72 1.47
C PRO A 108 -5.69 -0.34 1.90
N SER A 109 -5.73 -1.49 1.23
CA SER A 109 -4.88 -2.64 1.53
C SER A 109 -3.62 -2.71 0.68
N TRP A 110 -3.67 -2.24 -0.58
CA TRP A 110 -2.58 -2.38 -1.53
C TRP A 110 -2.59 -1.32 -2.62
N THR A 111 -1.45 -1.16 -3.32
CA THR A 111 -1.36 -0.35 -4.55
C THR A 111 -0.77 -1.17 -5.69
N LEU A 112 -1.27 -0.94 -6.92
CA LEU A 112 -0.77 -1.53 -8.17
C LEU A 112 -0.30 -0.42 -9.09
N HIS A 113 0.87 -0.56 -9.68
CA HIS A 113 1.52 0.49 -10.47
C HIS A 113 1.73 0.07 -11.91
N LEU A 114 1.42 0.98 -12.83
CA LEU A 114 1.62 0.85 -14.27
C LEU A 114 2.94 1.54 -14.70
N PRO A 115 3.57 1.08 -15.79
CA PRO A 115 4.80 1.69 -16.30
C PRO A 115 4.65 3.15 -16.75
N ASN A 116 3.42 3.59 -17.08
CA ASN A 116 3.12 4.96 -17.46
C ASN A 116 2.93 5.90 -16.24
N GLY A 117 3.14 5.40 -15.02
CA GLY A 117 2.99 6.14 -13.77
C GLY A 117 1.59 6.16 -13.18
N GLU A 118 0.58 5.64 -13.88
CA GLU A 118 -0.76 5.45 -13.32
C GLU A 118 -0.75 4.36 -12.25
N PHE A 119 -1.68 4.42 -11.31
CA PHE A 119 -1.78 3.41 -10.27
C PHE A 119 -3.21 3.18 -9.79
N TYR A 120 -3.41 2.03 -9.19
CA TYR A 120 -4.66 1.64 -8.56
C TYR A 120 -4.45 1.46 -7.07
N VAL A 121 -5.46 1.84 -6.29
CA VAL A 121 -5.54 1.56 -4.85
C VAL A 121 -6.68 0.57 -4.62
N LEU A 122 -6.37 -0.50 -3.90
CA LEU A 122 -7.32 -1.55 -3.55
C LEU A 122 -7.84 -1.29 -2.14
N ASP A 123 -9.16 -1.09 -2.01
CA ASP A 123 -9.85 -0.87 -0.73
C ASP A 123 -10.35 -2.18 -0.12
N GLY A 124 -9.41 -3.10 0.13
CA GLY A 124 -9.73 -4.49 0.48
C GLY A 124 -10.26 -4.72 1.90
N TYR A 125 -10.23 -3.72 2.76
CA TYR A 125 -10.83 -3.75 4.10
C TYR A 125 -11.92 -2.70 4.30
N GLY A 126 -12.25 -1.94 3.25
CA GLY A 126 -13.28 -0.93 3.26
C GLY A 126 -14.56 -1.39 2.56
N ARG A 127 -14.88 -0.77 1.43
CA ARG A 127 -16.08 -1.04 0.63
C ARG A 127 -15.79 -1.81 -0.67
N ASP A 128 -14.66 -2.47 -0.77
CA ASP A 128 -14.27 -3.34 -1.89
C ASP A 128 -14.11 -2.59 -3.23
N TYR A 129 -13.82 -1.31 -3.20
CA TYR A 129 -13.54 -0.55 -4.41
C TYR A 129 -12.08 -0.64 -4.85
N ILE A 130 -11.88 -0.46 -6.14
CA ILE A 130 -10.58 -0.17 -6.74
C ILE A 130 -10.62 1.25 -7.26
N VAL A 131 -9.72 2.09 -6.76
CA VAL A 131 -9.60 3.50 -7.14
C VAL A 131 -8.42 3.68 -8.09
N HIS A 132 -8.66 4.27 -9.25
CA HIS A 132 -7.66 4.53 -10.28
C HIS A 132 -7.21 5.99 -10.24
N TYR A 133 -5.90 6.19 -10.18
CA TYR A 133 -5.23 7.49 -10.26
C TYR A 133 -4.35 7.57 -11.49
N GLY A 134 -4.29 8.76 -12.10
CA GLY A 134 -3.37 9.05 -13.19
C GLY A 134 -1.93 9.23 -12.72
N ALA A 135 -0.99 9.31 -13.66
CA ALA A 135 0.42 9.60 -13.38
C ALA A 135 0.64 10.97 -12.70
N ASP A 136 -0.32 11.88 -12.85
CA ASP A 136 -0.37 13.19 -12.19
C ASP A 136 -0.96 13.12 -10.76
N GLY A 137 -1.23 11.92 -10.25
CA GLY A 137 -1.83 11.68 -8.95
C GLY A 137 -3.32 12.00 -8.85
N LYS A 138 -3.96 12.45 -9.94
CA LYS A 138 -5.38 12.83 -9.91
C LYS A 138 -6.28 11.63 -10.09
N PHE A 139 -7.41 11.65 -9.39
CA PHE A 139 -8.47 10.66 -9.54
C PHE A 139 -8.93 10.54 -11.00
N ARG A 140 -9.12 9.31 -11.47
CA ARG A 140 -9.64 8.97 -12.80
C ARG A 140 -11.00 8.30 -12.74
N ARG A 141 -11.08 7.21 -12.00
CA ARG A 141 -12.32 6.41 -11.85
C ARG A 141 -12.27 5.55 -10.62
N ILE A 142 -13.44 5.04 -10.22
CA ILE A 142 -13.61 4.05 -9.17
C ILE A 142 -14.53 2.93 -9.71
N PHE A 143 -14.26 1.71 -9.36
CA PHE A 143 -15.05 0.55 -9.79
C PHE A 143 -14.95 -0.60 -8.76
N GLY A 144 -15.74 -1.65 -8.93
CA GLY A 144 -15.90 -2.72 -7.94
C GLY A 144 -16.96 -2.37 -6.90
N GLY A 145 -16.72 -2.70 -5.65
CA GLY A 145 -17.69 -2.53 -4.59
C GLY A 145 -18.93 -3.40 -4.76
N ALA A 146 -19.98 -3.13 -4.01
CA ALA A 146 -21.25 -3.86 -4.08
C ALA A 146 -21.91 -3.79 -5.48
N GLU A 147 -21.65 -2.72 -6.22
CA GLU A 147 -22.18 -2.49 -7.58
C GLU A 147 -21.53 -3.42 -8.62
N GLY A 148 -20.36 -3.98 -8.33
CA GLY A 148 -19.69 -4.98 -9.14
C GLY A 148 -20.33 -6.37 -9.11
N GLY A 149 -21.42 -6.54 -8.35
CA GLY A 149 -22.19 -7.78 -8.28
C GLY A 149 -21.59 -8.84 -7.34
N ILE A 150 -20.46 -8.55 -6.70
CA ILE A 150 -19.82 -9.43 -5.71
C ILE A 150 -19.72 -8.66 -4.40
N THR A 151 -20.48 -9.05 -3.40
CA THR A 151 -20.43 -8.46 -2.06
C THR A 151 -19.23 -9.01 -1.29
N HIS A 152 -18.48 -8.14 -0.62
CA HIS A 152 -17.36 -8.50 0.25
C HIS A 152 -16.27 -9.35 -0.44
N TRP A 153 -15.91 -8.99 -1.68
CA TRP A 153 -14.84 -9.70 -2.38
C TRP A 153 -13.43 -9.31 -1.92
N GLY A 154 -13.28 -8.21 -1.17
CA GLY A 154 -12.08 -7.79 -0.49
C GLY A 154 -10.84 -7.77 -1.39
N PRO A 155 -10.67 -6.82 -2.33
CA PRO A 155 -9.49 -6.74 -3.19
C PRO A 155 -8.25 -6.44 -2.34
N HIS A 156 -7.59 -7.48 -1.84
CA HIS A 156 -6.58 -7.36 -0.79
C HIS A 156 -5.18 -7.07 -1.33
N ALA A 157 -4.81 -7.74 -2.40
CA ALA A 157 -3.55 -7.56 -3.12
C ALA A 157 -3.77 -7.82 -4.61
N GLY A 158 -2.81 -7.49 -5.45
CA GLY A 158 -2.95 -7.75 -6.86
C GLY A 158 -1.63 -7.63 -7.62
N MET A 159 -1.68 -8.02 -8.88
CA MET A 159 -0.58 -7.86 -9.83
C MET A 159 -1.11 -7.43 -11.19
N ILE A 160 -0.25 -6.82 -11.98
CA ILE A 160 -0.54 -6.42 -13.36
C ILE A 160 0.31 -7.28 -14.28
N ASP A 161 -0.36 -8.01 -15.18
CA ASP A 161 0.27 -8.71 -16.31
C ASP A 161 0.29 -7.76 -17.51
N LEU A 162 1.40 -7.09 -17.72
CA LEU A 162 1.57 -6.12 -18.79
C LEU A 162 1.49 -6.74 -20.20
N PRO A 163 2.13 -7.89 -20.47
CA PRO A 163 2.03 -8.56 -21.77
C PRO A 163 0.59 -8.91 -22.15
N ALA A 164 -0.17 -9.44 -21.21
CA ALA A 164 -1.56 -9.82 -21.44
C ALA A 164 -2.56 -8.66 -21.29
N ARG A 165 -2.11 -7.46 -20.88
CA ARG A 165 -2.96 -6.30 -20.55
C ARG A 165 -4.07 -6.64 -19.56
N ARG A 166 -3.75 -7.43 -18.54
CA ARG A 166 -4.68 -7.90 -17.50
C ARG A 166 -4.21 -7.44 -16.13
N SER A 167 -5.15 -7.16 -15.27
CA SER A 167 -4.92 -6.98 -13.85
C SER A 167 -5.60 -8.11 -13.08
N PHE A 168 -4.92 -8.62 -12.07
CA PHE A 168 -5.44 -9.63 -11.16
C PHE A 168 -5.49 -9.01 -9.77
N ALA A 169 -6.64 -9.09 -9.12
CA ALA A 169 -6.79 -8.78 -7.72
C ALA A 169 -7.02 -10.08 -6.94
N ALA A 170 -6.19 -10.35 -5.96
CA ALA A 170 -6.43 -11.42 -5.01
C ALA A 170 -7.40 -10.92 -3.95
N HIS A 171 -8.46 -11.67 -3.68
CA HIS A 171 -9.39 -11.35 -2.61
C HIS A 171 -9.05 -12.14 -1.34
N ARG A 172 -9.38 -11.56 -0.21
CA ARG A 172 -9.32 -12.23 1.08
C ARG A 172 -10.57 -13.11 1.22
N TYR A 173 -10.36 -14.41 1.34
CA TYR A 173 -11.45 -15.33 1.64
C TYR A 173 -11.69 -15.32 3.16
N GLU A 174 -12.76 -14.70 3.60
CA GLU A 174 -13.28 -14.96 4.96
C GLU A 174 -14.09 -16.24 4.88
N ARG A 175 -13.67 -17.28 5.64
CA ARG A 175 -14.52 -18.46 5.81
C ARG A 175 -15.81 -18.01 6.49
N PRO A 176 -16.99 -18.40 5.99
CA PRO A 176 -18.22 -18.19 6.75
C PRO A 176 -18.06 -18.87 8.12
N THR A 177 -18.31 -18.12 9.18
CA THR A 177 -18.43 -18.63 10.55
C THR A 177 -19.67 -19.49 10.70
#